data_fc868fff87da803bc7dfa2bc9d6eba75
#
_entry.id   fc868fff87da803bc7dfa2bc9d6eba75
#
_cell.length_a   1.000
_cell.length_b   1.000
_cell.length_c   1.000
_cell.angle_alpha   90.00
_cell.angle_beta   90.00
_cell.angle_gamma   90.00
#
_symmetry.space_group_name_H-M   'P 1'
#
loop_
_entity.id
_entity.type
_entity.pdbx_description
1 polymer ?
#
loop_
_entity_poly.entity_id
_entity_poly.type
_entity_poly.pdbx_seq_one_letter_code
_entity_poly.pdbx_strand_id
1 'polypeptide(L)'
;MTLERGQPWGSTAPLPDDGIIVASDTEAASAVATARAAGRAVPVLGLVGGDLCRTLGGTGDAARLRTSDAVTLPVDIAEVDVDGDVHVFLAHVIARRSWWRGQVWAAMNAEWLGRWDIAPRAHPGDGLLDTFDASLGLRDRARARRRLETGTHLPHPAIEQRRVPAARVALDEPLDIWVDG
;
A
#
# COMPACT_ATOMS: atom_id res chain seq x y z
N MET A 1 -13.11 -7.46 6.22
CA MET A 1 -13.22 -8.93 6.52
C MET A 1 -11.97 -9.27 7.30
N THR A 2 -12.05 -9.70 8.52
CA THR A 2 -10.86 -10.03 9.33
C THR A 2 -10.44 -11.47 8.99
N LEU A 3 -9.19 -11.67 8.59
CA LEU A 3 -8.64 -13.00 8.33
C LEU A 3 -8.53 -13.80 9.63
N GLU A 4 -9.11 -14.98 9.65
CA GLU A 4 -8.92 -15.92 10.76
C GLU A 4 -7.63 -16.74 10.54
N ARG A 5 -6.86 -16.89 11.60
CA ARG A 5 -5.58 -17.62 11.57
C ARG A 5 -5.79 -19.07 11.13
N GLY A 6 -5.11 -19.48 10.07
CA GLY A 6 -5.20 -20.84 9.52
C GLY A 6 -6.24 -21.04 8.42
N GLN A 7 -6.98 -20.00 8.03
CA GLN A 7 -7.82 -20.04 6.84
C GLN A 7 -7.02 -19.65 5.58
N PRO A 8 -7.30 -20.26 4.41
CA PRO A 8 -6.72 -19.82 3.16
C PRO A 8 -7.10 -18.35 2.89
N TRP A 9 -6.11 -17.50 2.63
CA TRP A 9 -6.37 -16.09 2.32
C TRP A 9 -6.98 -15.89 0.93
N GLY A 10 -6.82 -16.83 0.02
CA GLY A 10 -7.32 -16.70 -1.35
C GLY A 10 -7.71 -18.02 -1.97
N SER A 11 -8.11 -17.93 -3.22
CA SER A 11 -8.47 -19.08 -4.05
C SER A 11 -7.83 -18.95 -5.43
N THR A 12 -7.64 -20.06 -6.13
CA THR A 12 -7.22 -20.06 -7.53
C THR A 12 -8.44 -19.92 -8.43
N ALA A 13 -8.44 -18.88 -9.25
CA ALA A 13 -9.45 -18.65 -10.28
C ALA A 13 -8.91 -17.69 -11.34
N PRO A 14 -9.24 -17.87 -12.63
CA PRO A 14 -8.88 -16.90 -13.65
C PRO A 14 -9.58 -15.56 -13.39
N LEU A 15 -8.92 -14.48 -13.84
CA LEU A 15 -9.53 -13.15 -13.83
C LEU A 15 -10.83 -13.21 -14.64
N PRO A 16 -11.99 -12.77 -14.09
CA PRO A 16 -13.26 -12.73 -14.82
C PRO A 16 -13.18 -11.88 -16.11
N ASP A 17 -14.10 -12.10 -17.03
CA ASP A 17 -14.11 -11.37 -18.32
C ASP A 17 -14.31 -9.86 -18.13
N ASP A 18 -15.06 -9.47 -17.11
CA ASP A 18 -15.28 -8.07 -16.69
C ASP A 18 -14.20 -7.53 -15.74
N GLY A 19 -13.21 -8.35 -15.39
CA GLY A 19 -12.07 -7.95 -14.56
C GLY A 19 -11.14 -6.99 -15.31
N ILE A 20 -10.58 -6.04 -14.58
CA ILE A 20 -9.74 -4.97 -15.11
C ILE A 20 -8.27 -5.27 -14.82
N ILE A 21 -7.42 -5.28 -15.84
CA ILE A 21 -5.97 -5.38 -15.67
C ILE A 21 -5.40 -3.98 -15.44
N VAL A 22 -4.59 -3.84 -14.39
CA VAL A 22 -3.95 -2.59 -13.98
C VAL A 22 -2.45 -2.79 -13.78
N ALA A 23 -1.66 -1.80 -14.18
CA ALA A 23 -0.19 -1.86 -14.15
C ALA A 23 0.44 -1.03 -13.02
N SER A 24 -0.38 -0.32 -12.24
CA SER A 24 0.08 0.48 -11.09
C SER A 24 -0.98 0.54 -9.99
N ASP A 25 -0.54 0.91 -8.79
CA ASP A 25 -1.46 1.10 -7.66
C ASP A 25 -2.38 2.30 -7.90
N THR A 26 -1.89 3.35 -8.57
CA THR A 26 -2.71 4.51 -8.98
C THR A 26 -3.85 4.11 -9.93
N GLU A 27 -3.57 3.24 -10.92
CA GLU A 27 -4.62 2.71 -11.82
C GLU A 27 -5.64 1.87 -11.04
N ALA A 28 -5.16 1.05 -10.09
CA ALA A 28 -6.02 0.24 -9.24
C ALA A 28 -6.94 1.13 -8.37
N ALA A 29 -6.39 2.14 -7.71
CA ALA A 29 -7.15 3.10 -6.92
C ALA A 29 -8.18 3.87 -7.77
N SER A 30 -7.79 4.29 -8.97
CA SER A 30 -8.69 4.97 -9.91
C SER A 30 -9.86 4.08 -10.35
N ALA A 31 -9.62 2.80 -10.62
CA ALA A 31 -10.68 1.85 -10.98
C ALA A 31 -11.69 1.67 -9.83
N VAL A 32 -11.18 1.56 -8.59
CA VAL A 32 -12.01 1.47 -7.38
C VAL A 32 -12.83 2.74 -7.18
N ALA A 33 -12.20 3.91 -7.23
CA ALA A 33 -12.86 5.20 -7.06
C ALA A 33 -13.95 5.43 -8.12
N THR A 34 -13.66 5.09 -9.37
CA THR A 34 -14.64 5.19 -10.49
C THR A 34 -15.85 4.27 -10.26
N ALA A 35 -15.63 3.03 -9.82
CA ALA A 35 -16.72 2.10 -9.54
C ALA A 35 -17.62 2.63 -8.40
N ARG A 36 -17.00 3.11 -7.31
CA ARG A 36 -17.72 3.69 -6.15
C ARG A 36 -18.51 4.92 -6.52
N ALA A 37 -17.90 5.86 -7.26
CA ALA A 37 -18.58 7.08 -7.72
C ALA A 37 -19.81 6.79 -8.61
N ALA A 38 -19.75 5.69 -9.37
CA ALA A 38 -20.85 5.22 -10.21
C ALA A 38 -21.87 4.34 -9.46
N GLY A 39 -21.70 4.11 -8.16
CA GLY A 39 -22.56 3.20 -7.37
C GLY A 39 -22.51 1.75 -7.83
N ARG A 40 -21.40 1.33 -8.48
CA ARG A 40 -21.18 -0.03 -8.98
C ARG A 40 -20.33 -0.85 -8.02
N ALA A 41 -20.44 -2.17 -8.10
CA ALA A 41 -19.52 -3.06 -7.41
C ALA A 41 -18.07 -2.80 -7.87
N VAL A 42 -17.13 -2.89 -6.93
CA VAL A 42 -15.70 -2.81 -7.25
C VAL A 42 -15.33 -4.03 -8.13
N PRO A 43 -14.71 -3.82 -9.30
CA PRO A 43 -14.32 -4.91 -10.18
C PRO A 43 -13.19 -5.76 -9.57
N VAL A 44 -13.06 -6.99 -10.02
CA VAL A 44 -11.86 -7.79 -9.74
C VAL A 44 -10.69 -7.21 -10.51
N LEU A 45 -9.60 -6.89 -9.82
CA LEU A 45 -8.42 -6.27 -10.42
C LEU A 45 -7.35 -7.32 -10.68
N GLY A 46 -6.85 -7.38 -11.91
CA GLY A 46 -5.68 -8.16 -12.30
C GLY A 46 -4.43 -7.30 -12.20
N LEU A 47 -3.61 -7.52 -11.17
CA LEU A 47 -2.44 -6.71 -10.93
C LEU A 47 -1.24 -7.22 -11.75
N VAL A 48 -0.68 -6.38 -12.61
CA VAL A 48 0.54 -6.68 -13.38
C VAL A 48 1.70 -5.75 -13.02
N GLY A 49 1.52 -4.88 -12.02
CA GLY A 49 2.54 -3.97 -11.52
C GLY A 49 2.06 -3.26 -10.27
N GLY A 50 2.90 -2.38 -9.73
CA GLY A 50 2.67 -1.64 -8.50
C GLY A 50 3.23 -2.34 -7.25
N ASP A 51 3.21 -1.61 -6.14
CA ASP A 51 3.75 -2.06 -4.86
C ASP A 51 2.83 -3.08 -4.19
N LEU A 52 1.52 -2.96 -4.40
CA LEU A 52 0.55 -3.96 -3.98
C LEU A 52 0.77 -5.29 -4.72
N CYS A 53 0.93 -5.25 -6.05
CA CYS A 53 1.24 -6.45 -6.84
C CYS A 53 2.48 -7.17 -6.31
N ARG A 54 3.54 -6.41 -6.04
CA ARG A 54 4.78 -6.94 -5.48
C ARG A 54 4.58 -7.55 -4.10
N THR A 55 3.84 -6.88 -3.21
CA THR A 55 3.51 -7.35 -1.86
C THR A 55 2.77 -8.69 -1.90
N LEU A 56 1.89 -8.87 -2.87
CA LEU A 56 1.13 -10.11 -3.08
C LEU A 56 1.93 -11.21 -3.80
N GLY A 57 3.19 -10.98 -4.12
CA GLY A 57 4.04 -11.93 -4.86
C GLY A 57 3.71 -12.03 -6.35
N GLY A 58 3.06 -11.02 -6.90
CA GLY A 58 2.74 -10.96 -8.32
C GLY A 58 3.98 -10.85 -9.20
N THR A 59 3.96 -11.52 -10.35
CA THR A 59 5.09 -11.57 -11.30
C THR A 59 4.97 -10.58 -12.45
N GLY A 60 3.84 -9.87 -12.55
CA GLY A 60 3.56 -8.95 -13.66
C GLY A 60 3.16 -9.64 -14.97
N ASP A 61 2.88 -10.94 -14.94
CA ASP A 61 2.50 -11.71 -16.12
C ASP A 61 0.99 -11.62 -16.36
N ALA A 62 0.58 -10.80 -17.34
CA ALA A 62 -0.81 -10.61 -17.71
C ALA A 62 -1.46 -11.90 -18.30
N ALA A 63 -0.68 -12.74 -18.97
CA ALA A 63 -1.20 -13.98 -19.55
C ALA A 63 -1.63 -14.96 -18.45
N ARG A 64 -0.91 -15.01 -17.35
CA ARG A 64 -1.23 -15.86 -16.21
C ARG A 64 -2.56 -15.50 -15.55
N LEU A 65 -2.95 -14.23 -15.57
CA LEU A 65 -4.21 -13.78 -14.95
C LEU A 65 -5.45 -14.46 -15.54
N ARG A 66 -5.41 -14.90 -16.80
CA ARG A 66 -6.52 -15.57 -17.47
C ARG A 66 -6.47 -17.10 -17.39
N THR A 67 -5.53 -17.64 -16.62
CA THR A 67 -5.39 -19.09 -16.41
C THR A 67 -5.96 -19.53 -15.06
N SER A 68 -6.16 -20.82 -14.88
CA SER A 68 -6.54 -21.44 -13.60
C SER A 68 -5.50 -21.27 -12.50
N ASP A 69 -4.26 -20.87 -12.85
CA ASP A 69 -3.16 -20.67 -11.92
C ASP A 69 -3.14 -19.25 -11.32
N ALA A 70 -4.04 -18.38 -11.77
CA ALA A 70 -4.22 -17.07 -11.17
C ALA A 70 -4.74 -17.22 -9.74
N VAL A 71 -4.23 -16.40 -8.84
CA VAL A 71 -4.65 -16.38 -7.43
C VAL A 71 -5.46 -15.11 -7.18
N THR A 72 -6.69 -15.28 -6.69
CA THR A 72 -7.56 -14.19 -6.28
C THR A 72 -7.51 -14.03 -4.77
N LEU A 73 -7.22 -12.83 -4.32
CA LEU A 73 -7.06 -12.47 -2.91
C LEU A 73 -8.00 -11.30 -2.56
N PRO A 74 -8.70 -11.33 -1.40
CA PRO A 74 -9.34 -10.15 -0.88
C PRO A 74 -8.27 -9.19 -0.35
N VAL A 75 -8.37 -7.90 -0.72
CA VAL A 75 -7.49 -6.85 -0.23
C VAL A 75 -8.30 -5.73 0.40
N ASP A 76 -7.71 -5.06 1.37
CA ASP A 76 -8.29 -3.89 1.99
C ASP A 76 -8.20 -2.69 1.04
N ILE A 77 -9.28 -1.91 1.00
CA ILE A 77 -9.32 -0.63 0.31
C ILE A 77 -9.36 0.43 1.40
N ALA A 78 -8.34 1.25 1.47
CA ALA A 78 -8.23 2.32 2.43
C ALA A 78 -8.63 3.67 1.84
N GLU A 79 -8.94 4.63 2.71
CA GLU A 79 -9.27 5.99 2.36
C GLU A 79 -8.42 6.96 3.18
N VAL A 80 -8.00 8.05 2.56
CA VAL A 80 -7.36 9.17 3.21
C VAL A 80 -8.14 10.45 2.94
N ASP A 81 -8.42 11.18 4.01
CA ASP A 81 -8.99 12.53 3.95
C ASP A 81 -7.82 13.52 4.10
N VAL A 82 -7.64 14.35 3.09
CA VAL A 82 -6.65 15.42 3.05
C VAL A 82 -7.39 16.73 2.90
N ASP A 83 -7.53 17.47 3.99
CA ASP A 83 -8.17 18.78 4.05
C ASP A 83 -9.60 18.78 3.50
N GLY A 84 -10.34 17.67 3.65
CA GLY A 84 -11.71 17.49 3.20
C GLY A 84 -11.84 16.78 1.84
N ASP A 85 -10.75 16.53 1.14
CA ASP A 85 -10.73 15.74 -0.08
C ASP A 85 -10.40 14.28 0.23
N VAL A 86 -11.35 13.38 -0.08
CA VAL A 86 -11.21 11.94 0.20
C VAL A 86 -10.64 11.22 -1.01
N HIS A 87 -9.53 10.53 -0.80
CA HIS A 87 -8.87 9.70 -1.81
C HIS A 87 -8.87 8.23 -1.39
N VAL A 88 -9.08 7.35 -2.35
CA VAL A 88 -8.91 5.89 -2.18
C VAL A 88 -7.46 5.52 -2.41
N PHE A 89 -6.94 4.58 -1.61
CA PHE A 89 -5.65 3.98 -1.87
C PHE A 89 -5.63 2.48 -1.53
N LEU A 90 -4.74 1.73 -2.18
CA LEU A 90 -4.58 0.31 -2.00
C LEU A 90 -3.20 -0.06 -1.46
N ALA A 91 -2.18 0.72 -1.78
CA ALA A 91 -0.81 0.43 -1.37
C ALA A 91 -0.33 1.33 -0.24
N HIS A 92 -0.33 2.64 -0.44
CA HIS A 92 0.27 3.54 0.55
C HIS A 92 -0.12 5.02 0.39
N VAL A 93 0.00 5.75 1.50
CA VAL A 93 0.00 7.22 1.55
C VAL A 93 1.30 7.68 2.18
N ILE A 94 1.98 8.63 1.54
CA ILE A 94 3.24 9.19 2.01
C ILE A 94 3.10 10.71 2.11
N ALA A 95 3.33 11.27 3.29
CA ALA A 95 3.41 12.70 3.49
C ALA A 95 4.87 13.10 3.75
N ARG A 96 5.45 13.92 2.89
CA ARG A 96 6.85 14.37 3.02
C ARG A 96 7.12 15.61 2.18
N ARG A 97 8.05 16.42 2.63
CA ARG A 97 8.66 17.46 1.80
C ARG A 97 9.91 16.94 1.07
N SER A 98 10.66 16.06 1.74
CA SER A 98 11.90 15.51 1.18
C SER A 98 12.25 14.20 1.89
N TRP A 99 12.87 13.26 1.14
CA TRP A 99 13.48 12.07 1.75
C TRP A 99 14.72 12.37 2.60
N TRP A 100 15.29 13.57 2.47
CA TRP A 100 16.55 13.92 3.11
C TRP A 100 16.40 14.83 4.33
N ARG A 101 15.26 15.48 4.51
CA ARG A 101 15.02 16.43 5.61
C ARG A 101 13.54 16.59 5.91
N GLY A 102 13.25 17.06 7.13
CA GLY A 102 11.89 17.26 7.63
C GLY A 102 11.24 15.96 8.09
N GLN A 103 10.00 16.02 8.48
CA GLN A 103 9.19 14.87 8.83
C GLN A 103 8.85 14.04 7.58
N VAL A 104 8.77 12.74 7.74
CA VAL A 104 8.15 11.79 6.79
C VAL A 104 7.12 11.00 7.54
N TRP A 105 5.89 11.08 7.12
CA TRP A 105 4.83 10.23 7.62
C TRP A 105 4.37 9.28 6.52
N ALA A 106 4.03 8.05 6.89
CA ALA A 106 3.54 7.05 5.94
C ALA A 106 2.43 6.21 6.56
N ALA A 107 1.46 5.82 5.75
CA ALA A 107 0.50 4.76 6.03
C ALA A 107 0.61 3.72 4.91
N MET A 108 0.95 2.50 5.30
CA MET A 108 1.25 1.40 4.39
C MET A 108 0.21 0.29 4.56
N ASN A 109 -0.43 -0.08 3.48
CA ASN A 109 -1.23 -1.28 3.32
C ASN A 109 -0.39 -2.36 2.59
N ALA A 110 0.50 -1.94 1.69
CA ALA A 110 1.51 -2.78 1.04
C ALA A 110 2.86 -2.73 1.78
N GLU A 111 3.65 -3.79 1.63
CA GLU A 111 5.00 -3.91 2.20
C GLU A 111 5.99 -2.94 1.55
N TRP A 112 5.87 -2.79 0.23
CA TRP A 112 6.87 -2.13 -0.62
C TRP A 112 6.50 -0.68 -0.94
N LEU A 113 7.56 0.13 -1.19
CA LEU A 113 7.50 1.40 -1.89
C LEU A 113 8.61 1.39 -2.96
N GLY A 114 8.24 1.06 -4.19
CA GLY A 114 9.19 0.78 -5.25
C GLY A 114 10.15 -0.36 -4.85
N ARG A 115 11.44 -0.06 -4.72
CA ARG A 115 12.44 -1.05 -4.31
C ARG A 115 12.62 -1.20 -2.80
N TRP A 116 11.96 -0.37 -2.01
CA TRP A 116 12.14 -0.31 -0.57
C TRP A 116 11.07 -1.12 0.15
N ASP A 117 11.51 -2.02 0.99
CA ASP A 117 10.72 -2.73 1.97
C ASP A 117 10.50 -1.82 3.19
N ILE A 118 9.47 -0.98 3.12
CA ILE A 118 9.17 0.01 4.17
C ILE A 118 8.41 -0.62 5.32
N ALA A 119 7.49 -1.52 5.01
CA ALA A 119 6.58 -2.10 5.99
C ALA A 119 6.63 -3.65 5.93
N PRO A 120 7.71 -4.30 6.41
CA PRO A 120 7.91 -5.75 6.31
C PRO A 120 6.82 -6.60 6.99
N ARG A 121 5.90 -5.97 7.71
CA ARG A 121 4.78 -6.62 8.39
C ARG A 121 3.42 -6.24 7.82
N ALA A 122 3.37 -5.34 6.83
CA ALA A 122 2.13 -4.94 6.20
C ALA A 122 1.47 -6.14 5.52
N HIS A 123 0.16 -6.24 5.70
CA HIS A 123 -0.63 -7.31 5.12
C HIS A 123 -1.94 -6.73 4.57
N PRO A 124 -2.08 -6.64 3.24
CA PRO A 124 -3.16 -5.89 2.61
C PRO A 124 -4.55 -6.54 2.70
N GLY A 125 -4.80 -7.41 3.67
CA GLY A 125 -6.08 -8.07 3.87
C GLY A 125 -6.45 -8.28 5.33
N ASP A 126 -5.81 -7.58 6.28
CA ASP A 126 -6.05 -7.77 7.72
C ASP A 126 -6.79 -6.59 8.40
N GLY A 127 -7.17 -5.58 7.61
CA GLY A 127 -7.90 -4.40 8.07
C GLY A 127 -7.03 -3.43 8.86
N LEU A 128 -5.70 -3.51 8.74
CA LEU A 128 -4.76 -2.67 9.47
C LEU A 128 -3.81 -1.95 8.53
N LEU A 129 -3.40 -0.75 8.93
CA LEU A 129 -2.35 0.03 8.29
C LEU A 129 -1.11 0.04 9.18
N ASP A 130 0.06 -0.19 8.61
CA ASP A 130 1.33 0.11 9.27
C ASP A 130 1.66 1.59 9.06
N THR A 131 1.65 2.37 10.15
CA THR A 131 1.96 3.79 10.08
C THR A 131 3.35 4.07 10.62
N PHE A 132 4.02 5.02 10.00
CA PHE A 132 5.37 5.44 10.37
C PHE A 132 5.42 6.95 10.49
N ASP A 133 5.99 7.44 11.59
CA ASP A 133 6.35 8.83 11.76
C ASP A 133 7.85 8.91 11.99
N ALA A 134 8.56 9.59 11.10
CA ALA A 134 10.01 9.60 11.08
C ALA A 134 10.58 11.02 10.99
N SER A 135 11.33 11.42 12.01
CA SER A 135 12.09 12.68 12.05
C SER A 135 13.57 12.38 12.25
N LEU A 136 14.23 11.91 11.21
CA LEU A 136 15.61 11.47 11.24
C LEU A 136 16.59 12.59 10.86
N GLY A 137 17.75 12.61 11.52
CA GLY A 137 18.91 13.39 11.05
C GLY A 137 19.52 12.83 9.77
N LEU A 138 20.30 13.63 9.04
CA LEU A 138 20.88 13.25 7.74
C LEU A 138 21.67 11.93 7.77
N ARG A 139 22.46 11.70 8.83
CA ARG A 139 23.26 10.47 8.97
C ARG A 139 22.38 9.24 9.15
N ASP A 140 21.32 9.36 9.94
CA ASP A 140 20.41 8.25 10.20
C ASP A 140 19.51 7.98 8.98
N ARG A 141 19.14 9.01 8.21
CA ARG A 141 18.48 8.84 6.92
C ARG A 141 19.34 8.05 5.93
N ALA A 142 20.62 8.38 5.83
CA ALA A 142 21.54 7.66 4.95
C ALA A 142 21.69 6.18 5.38
N ARG A 143 21.69 5.91 6.69
CA ARG A 143 21.73 4.54 7.22
C ARG A 143 20.40 3.81 6.99
N ALA A 144 19.29 4.45 7.31
CA ALA A 144 17.95 3.88 7.10
C ALA A 144 17.74 3.54 5.61
N ARG A 145 18.09 4.46 4.69
CA ARG A 145 17.96 4.25 3.25
C ARG A 145 18.68 3.00 2.74
N ARG A 146 19.86 2.69 3.25
CA ARG A 146 20.61 1.46 2.90
C ARG A 146 19.92 0.19 3.41
N ARG A 147 19.19 0.30 4.52
CA ARG A 147 18.49 -0.81 5.16
C ARG A 147 17.07 -1.01 4.65
N LEU A 148 16.49 0.00 3.99
CA LEU A 148 15.16 -0.08 3.39
C LEU A 148 15.07 -1.15 2.29
N GLU A 149 16.16 -1.46 1.60
CA GLU A 149 16.16 -2.51 0.56
C GLU A 149 15.99 -3.93 1.14
N THR A 150 16.25 -4.10 2.41
CA THR A 150 16.19 -5.40 3.13
C THR A 150 15.21 -5.40 4.30
N GLY A 151 14.39 -4.35 4.45
CA GLY A 151 13.43 -4.22 5.56
C GLY A 151 14.06 -4.13 6.96
N THR A 152 15.39 -3.96 7.05
CA THR A 152 16.12 -3.99 8.34
C THR A 152 16.33 -2.60 8.96
N HIS A 153 15.61 -1.59 8.48
CA HIS A 153 15.67 -0.23 9.02
C HIS A 153 14.91 -0.08 10.34
N LEU A 154 14.06 -1.05 10.68
CA LEU A 154 13.30 -1.10 11.94
C LEU A 154 13.83 -2.22 12.86
N PRO A 155 13.71 -2.05 14.20
CA PRO A 155 13.25 -0.84 14.89
C PRO A 155 14.30 0.27 14.87
N HIS A 156 13.86 1.54 14.94
CA HIS A 156 14.72 2.71 15.03
C HIS A 156 14.14 3.72 16.03
N PRO A 157 14.92 4.30 16.97
CA PRO A 157 14.40 5.14 18.05
C PRO A 157 13.72 6.45 17.57
N ALA A 158 14.05 6.92 16.35
CA ALA A 158 13.46 8.11 15.75
C ALA A 158 12.45 7.77 14.64
N ILE A 159 11.94 6.56 14.62
CA ILE A 159 10.82 6.13 13.77
C ILE A 159 9.75 5.53 14.69
N GLU A 160 8.65 6.22 14.82
CA GLU A 160 7.49 5.68 15.50
C GLU A 160 6.70 4.81 14.53
N GLN A 161 6.53 3.53 14.86
CA GLN A 161 5.73 2.59 14.11
C GLN A 161 4.49 2.20 14.90
N ARG A 162 3.33 2.22 14.24
CA ARG A 162 2.07 1.71 14.79
C ARG A 162 1.36 0.85 13.76
N ARG A 163 0.56 -0.09 14.23
CA ARG A 163 -0.32 -0.90 13.39
C ARG A 163 -1.75 -0.69 13.87
N VAL A 164 -2.56 -0.07 13.05
CA VAL A 164 -3.86 0.48 13.46
C VAL A 164 -4.89 0.38 12.32
N PRO A 165 -6.20 0.23 12.63
CA PRO A 165 -7.25 0.23 11.61
C PRO A 165 -7.51 1.62 11.02
N ALA A 166 -7.13 2.67 11.73
CA ALA A 166 -7.23 4.05 11.28
C ALA A 166 -6.21 4.92 12.03
N ALA A 167 -5.72 5.96 11.37
CA ALA A 167 -4.81 6.94 11.97
C ALA A 167 -5.26 8.36 11.65
N ARG A 168 -5.02 9.27 12.58
CA ARG A 168 -5.10 10.70 12.36
C ARG A 168 -3.75 11.30 12.70
N VAL A 169 -3.22 12.11 11.81
CA VAL A 169 -1.95 12.82 12.03
C VAL A 169 -2.16 14.32 11.84
N ALA A 170 -1.60 15.10 12.74
CA ALA A 170 -1.40 16.53 12.55
C ALA A 170 0.05 16.72 12.11
N LEU A 171 0.24 17.37 10.98
CA LEU A 171 1.58 17.65 10.44
C LEU A 171 2.06 18.99 10.99
N ASP A 172 3.29 19.04 11.45
CA ASP A 172 3.88 20.27 12.04
C ASP A 172 4.10 21.38 10.99
N GLU A 173 4.24 20.98 9.73
CA GLU A 173 4.39 21.88 8.58
C GLU A 173 3.65 21.31 7.37
N PRO A 174 3.30 22.13 6.35
CA PRO A 174 2.74 21.63 5.12
C PRO A 174 3.69 20.64 4.41
N LEU A 175 3.16 19.46 4.09
CA LEU A 175 3.88 18.40 3.38
C LEU A 175 3.16 18.07 2.08
N ASP A 176 3.93 17.65 1.07
CA ASP A 176 3.35 17.04 -0.14
C ASP A 176 2.84 15.64 0.21
N ILE A 177 1.62 15.33 -0.22
CA ILE A 177 0.98 14.02 0.02
C ILE A 177 0.93 13.25 -1.29
N TRP A 178 1.42 12.04 -1.24
CA TRP A 178 1.49 11.09 -2.35
C TRP A 178 0.60 9.91 -2.02
N VAL A 179 -0.34 9.59 -2.90
CA VAL A 179 -1.31 8.51 -2.76
C VAL A 179 -1.10 7.53 -3.90
N ASP A 180 -0.63 6.31 -3.58
CA ASP A 180 -0.36 5.24 -4.55
C ASP A 180 0.54 5.62 -5.74
N GLY A 181 1.52 6.53 -5.50
CA GLY A 181 2.45 6.91 -6.58
C GLY A 181 3.14 8.25 -6.40
#